data_64ef71e30066c75cc4930cf5765d2ded
#
_entry.id   64ef71e30066c75cc4930cf5765d2ded
#
_cell.length_a   1.000
_cell.length_b   1.000
_cell.length_c   1.000
_cell.angle_alpha   90.00
_cell.angle_beta   90.00
_cell.angle_gamma   90.00
#
_symmetry.space_group_name_H-M   'P 1'
#
loop_
_entity.id
_entity.type
_entity.pdbx_description
1 polymer ?
#
loop_
_entity_poly.entity_id
_entity_poly.type
_entity_poly.pdbx_seq_one_letter_code
_entity_poly.pdbx_strand_id
1 'polypeptide(L)'
;MNTPENGTHAPAETSDLGAGVVKRSTRLADGRELIYFDDPGTTLGVDRAVDARDLGARPETATMRQDVLTGDWVSIAANRQNRAFLPPAELDPLAPQTATNPSEIPSVYDVAVFENKSPSFGPALAEATDDVPAGIDPPRGLDDLAHLGLGRTRTSVGRTEVV
;
A
#
# COMPACT_ATOMS: atom_id res chain seq x y z
N MET A 1 -1.64 -31.88 -17.54
CA MET A 1 -2.47 -31.32 -16.45
C MET A 1 -1.53 -30.86 -15.37
N ASN A 2 -1.20 -29.55 -15.36
CA ASN A 2 -0.39 -28.95 -14.31
C ASN A 2 -1.33 -28.43 -13.22
N THR A 3 -1.27 -29.00 -12.06
CA THR A 3 -1.91 -28.49 -10.85
C THR A 3 -1.20 -27.19 -10.46
N PRO A 4 -1.91 -26.06 -10.24
CA PRO A 4 -1.26 -24.87 -9.73
C PRO A 4 -0.73 -25.15 -8.32
N GLU A 5 0.56 -24.94 -8.09
CA GLU A 5 1.16 -24.98 -6.77
C GLU A 5 0.46 -23.93 -5.90
N ASN A 6 -0.18 -24.41 -4.85
CA ASN A 6 -0.83 -23.60 -3.84
C ASN A 6 0.25 -22.76 -3.16
N GLY A 7 0.25 -21.43 -3.42
CA GLY A 7 1.22 -20.53 -2.84
C GLY A 7 1.26 -20.69 -1.32
N THR A 8 2.37 -21.21 -0.82
CA THR A 8 2.63 -21.35 0.61
C THR A 8 2.67 -19.96 1.23
N HIS A 9 1.57 -19.56 1.83
CA HIS A 9 1.52 -18.31 2.59
C HIS A 9 2.43 -18.46 3.81
N ALA A 10 3.41 -17.56 3.97
CA ALA A 10 4.28 -17.58 5.12
C ALA A 10 3.45 -17.45 6.41
N PRO A 11 3.75 -18.23 7.45
CA PRO A 11 3.01 -18.15 8.69
C PRO A 11 3.07 -16.75 9.27
N ALA A 12 1.99 -16.32 9.93
CA ALA A 12 1.92 -15.02 10.57
C ALA A 12 3.02 -14.91 11.64
N GLU A 13 3.84 -13.88 11.55
CA GLU A 13 4.84 -13.58 12.57
C GLU A 13 4.14 -13.03 13.82
N THR A 14 4.38 -13.63 14.97
CA THR A 14 3.74 -13.25 16.22
C THR A 14 4.77 -12.76 17.23
N SER A 15 4.49 -11.63 17.89
CA SER A 15 5.32 -11.09 18.96
C SER A 15 4.47 -10.55 20.11
N ASP A 16 4.92 -10.82 21.34
CA ASP A 16 4.36 -10.20 22.54
C ASP A 16 5.01 -8.83 22.76
N LEU A 17 4.18 -7.79 22.86
CA LEU A 17 4.62 -6.42 23.09
C LEU A 17 4.64 -6.03 24.57
N GLY A 18 4.31 -6.95 25.46
CA GLY A 18 4.10 -6.70 26.88
C GLY A 18 2.68 -6.24 27.18
N ALA A 19 2.36 -6.14 28.48
CA ALA A 19 1.02 -5.80 28.98
C ALA A 19 -0.12 -6.69 28.42
N GLY A 20 0.20 -7.87 27.85
CA GLY A 20 -0.75 -8.80 27.26
C GLY A 20 -1.22 -8.44 25.84
N VAL A 21 -0.62 -7.43 25.22
CA VAL A 21 -0.88 -7.09 23.81
C VAL A 21 -0.05 -7.97 22.89
N VAL A 22 -0.70 -8.62 21.93
CA VAL A 22 -0.04 -9.49 20.97
C VAL A 22 -0.12 -8.91 19.58
N LYS A 23 1.05 -8.71 18.94
CA LYS A 23 1.16 -8.31 17.54
C LYS A 23 1.22 -9.55 16.63
N ARG A 24 0.44 -9.54 15.55
CA ARG A 24 0.45 -10.58 14.50
C ARG A 24 0.60 -9.92 13.13
N SER A 25 1.72 -10.15 12.48
CA SER A 25 1.97 -9.63 11.13
C SER A 25 1.66 -10.69 10.08
N THR A 26 0.96 -10.30 9.03
CA THR A 26 0.62 -11.13 7.87
C THR A 26 0.63 -10.29 6.60
N ARG A 27 0.19 -10.85 5.49
CA ARG A 27 0.11 -10.14 4.21
C ARG A 27 -1.26 -10.29 3.59
N LEU A 28 -1.70 -9.20 2.94
CA LEU A 28 -2.86 -9.18 2.05
C LEU A 28 -2.54 -9.88 0.73
N ALA A 29 -3.56 -10.21 -0.05
CA ALA A 29 -3.43 -10.91 -1.32
C ALA A 29 -2.55 -10.17 -2.35
N ASP A 30 -2.45 -8.84 -2.26
CA ASP A 30 -1.58 -8.00 -3.09
C ASP A 30 -0.18 -7.76 -2.48
N GLY A 31 0.18 -8.47 -1.41
CA GLY A 31 1.47 -8.41 -0.75
C GLY A 31 1.65 -7.25 0.25
N ARG A 32 0.64 -6.39 0.44
CA ARG A 32 0.68 -5.36 1.49
C ARG A 32 0.75 -6.00 2.87
N GLU A 33 1.51 -5.38 3.77
CA GLU A 33 1.55 -5.83 5.17
C GLU A 33 0.22 -5.51 5.85
N LEU A 34 -0.25 -6.48 6.66
CA LEU A 34 -1.37 -6.34 7.57
C LEU A 34 -0.91 -6.79 8.95
N ILE A 35 -1.14 -5.94 9.93
CA ILE A 35 -0.77 -6.18 11.32
C ILE A 35 -2.04 -6.13 12.16
N TYR A 36 -2.29 -7.17 12.93
CA TYR A 36 -3.29 -7.18 13.98
C TYR A 36 -2.62 -6.93 15.33
N PHE A 37 -3.25 -6.13 16.16
CA PHE A 37 -2.93 -6.03 17.57
C PHE A 37 -4.11 -6.57 18.37
N ASP A 38 -3.88 -7.61 19.10
CA ASP A 38 -4.86 -8.27 19.95
C ASP A 38 -4.76 -7.68 21.36
N ASP A 39 -5.88 -7.19 21.88
CA ASP A 39 -5.98 -6.60 23.20
C ASP A 39 -5.79 -7.65 24.31
N PRO A 40 -5.35 -7.27 25.51
CA PRO A 40 -5.32 -8.15 26.66
C PRO A 40 -6.72 -8.70 26.98
N GLY A 41 -6.84 -10.02 26.96
CA GLY A 41 -8.13 -10.70 27.24
C GLY A 41 -9.08 -10.76 26.04
N THR A 42 -8.59 -10.47 24.82
CA THR A 42 -9.36 -10.71 23.60
C THR A 42 -9.90 -12.15 23.54
N THR A 43 -11.10 -12.30 23.01
CA THR A 43 -11.70 -13.63 22.74
C THR A 43 -11.48 -14.07 21.29
N LEU A 44 -10.76 -13.26 20.50
CA LEU A 44 -10.47 -13.56 19.10
C LEU A 44 -9.48 -14.71 19.00
N GLY A 45 -9.73 -15.64 18.06
CA GLY A 45 -8.85 -16.77 17.81
C GLY A 45 -7.46 -16.33 17.34
N VAL A 46 -6.46 -17.18 17.57
CA VAL A 46 -5.08 -16.95 17.11
C VAL A 46 -4.97 -17.06 15.58
N ASP A 47 -5.83 -17.87 14.98
CA ASP A 47 -5.85 -18.08 13.54
C ASP A 47 -6.66 -16.96 12.86
N ARG A 48 -5.99 -16.22 11.98
CA ARG A 48 -6.63 -15.21 11.15
C ARG A 48 -6.86 -15.76 9.76
N ALA A 49 -7.99 -15.40 9.16
CA ALA A 49 -8.25 -15.78 7.77
C ALA A 49 -7.20 -15.18 6.84
N VAL A 50 -6.82 -15.96 5.83
CA VAL A 50 -5.95 -15.50 4.75
C VAL A 50 -6.77 -14.67 3.78
N ASP A 51 -6.21 -13.58 3.29
CA ASP A 51 -6.83 -12.79 2.23
C ASP A 51 -6.81 -13.59 0.92
N ALA A 52 -7.95 -14.14 0.55
CA ALA A 52 -8.12 -14.97 -0.64
C ALA A 52 -8.65 -14.20 -1.86
N ARG A 53 -8.66 -12.86 -1.81
CA ARG A 53 -9.09 -12.04 -2.95
C ARG A 53 -8.15 -12.21 -4.12
N ASP A 54 -8.69 -12.27 -5.34
CA ASP A 54 -7.91 -12.15 -6.57
C ASP A 54 -7.69 -10.66 -6.87
N LEU A 55 -6.55 -10.13 -6.44
CA LEU A 55 -6.19 -8.74 -6.62
C LEU A 55 -5.11 -8.63 -7.71
N GLY A 56 -5.30 -7.66 -8.61
CA GLY A 56 -4.27 -7.31 -9.59
C GLY A 56 -2.99 -6.80 -8.92
N ALA A 57 -1.94 -6.64 -9.72
CA ALA A 57 -0.68 -6.08 -9.26
C ALA A 57 -0.88 -4.72 -8.58
N ARG A 58 -0.06 -4.45 -7.58
CA ARG A 58 -0.06 -3.14 -6.91
C ARG A 58 0.23 -2.04 -7.92
N PRO A 59 -0.48 -0.88 -7.85
CA PRO A 59 -0.14 0.26 -8.68
C PRO A 59 1.27 0.76 -8.38
N GLU A 60 1.90 1.36 -9.36
CA GLU A 60 3.20 2.00 -9.18
C GLU A 60 3.15 3.05 -8.06
N THR A 61 4.26 3.17 -7.35
CA THR A 61 4.42 4.20 -6.33
C THR A 61 4.34 5.58 -6.97
N ALA A 62 3.68 6.52 -6.29
CA ALA A 62 3.61 7.91 -6.71
C ALA A 62 5.01 8.49 -6.96
N THR A 63 5.10 9.47 -7.84
CA THR A 63 6.34 10.19 -8.11
C THR A 63 6.37 11.54 -7.39
N MET A 64 7.56 12.04 -7.09
CA MET A 64 7.76 13.41 -6.67
C MET A 64 8.39 14.20 -7.81
N ARG A 65 7.93 15.42 -8.02
CA ARG A 65 8.54 16.38 -8.94
C ARG A 65 9.02 17.60 -8.17
N GLN A 66 10.18 18.09 -8.54
CA GLN A 66 10.68 19.33 -7.99
C GLN A 66 10.05 20.51 -8.72
N ASP A 67 9.44 21.43 -7.98
CA ASP A 67 8.99 22.71 -8.50
C ASP A 67 10.23 23.55 -8.85
N VAL A 68 10.32 23.98 -10.09
CA VAL A 68 11.49 24.72 -10.59
C VAL A 68 11.56 26.16 -10.07
N LEU A 69 10.46 26.71 -9.58
CA LEU A 69 10.39 28.08 -9.06
C LEU A 69 10.75 28.17 -7.59
N THR A 70 10.26 27.20 -6.79
CA THR A 70 10.44 27.20 -5.33
C THR A 70 11.53 26.24 -4.86
N GLY A 71 11.87 25.24 -5.68
CA GLY A 71 12.74 24.13 -5.29
C GLY A 71 12.07 23.05 -4.45
N ASP A 72 10.78 23.21 -4.15
CA ASP A 72 10.02 22.26 -3.33
C ASP A 72 9.73 20.95 -4.07
N TRP A 73 9.61 19.86 -3.31
CA TRP A 73 9.22 18.57 -3.85
C TRP A 73 7.73 18.31 -3.65
N VAL A 74 7.01 18.08 -4.75
CA VAL A 74 5.57 17.83 -4.78
C VAL A 74 5.31 16.36 -5.14
N SER A 75 4.57 15.63 -4.28
CA SER A 75 4.14 14.26 -4.58
C SER A 75 2.97 14.27 -5.56
N ILE A 76 3.11 13.48 -6.63
CA ILE A 76 2.10 13.30 -7.69
C ILE A 76 1.62 11.86 -7.65
N ALA A 77 0.43 11.64 -7.09
CA ALA A 77 -0.22 10.34 -7.01
C ALA A 77 -1.37 10.28 -8.03
N ALA A 78 -1.06 10.00 -9.29
CA ALA A 78 -2.04 9.98 -10.38
C ALA A 78 -3.19 8.99 -10.13
N ASN A 79 -2.90 7.85 -9.49
CA ASN A 79 -3.86 6.84 -9.11
C ASN A 79 -4.91 7.31 -8.06
N ARG A 80 -4.69 8.47 -7.43
CA ARG A 80 -5.61 9.05 -6.45
C ARG A 80 -6.58 10.08 -7.03
N GLN A 81 -6.40 10.50 -8.28
CA GLN A 81 -7.19 11.59 -8.88
C GLN A 81 -8.69 11.23 -9.02
N ASN A 82 -9.04 9.96 -9.12
CA ASN A 82 -10.42 9.49 -9.25
C ASN A 82 -11.06 9.04 -7.93
N ARG A 83 -10.54 9.46 -6.79
CA ARG A 83 -10.95 8.97 -5.47
C ARG A 83 -12.15 9.68 -4.84
N ALA A 84 -13.00 10.33 -5.61
CA ALA A 84 -14.19 11.02 -5.10
C ALA A 84 -15.36 10.07 -4.73
N PHE A 85 -15.13 8.76 -4.70
CA PHE A 85 -16.16 7.78 -4.41
C PHE A 85 -16.11 7.33 -2.95
N LEU A 86 -17.21 7.57 -2.22
CA LEU A 86 -17.47 6.93 -0.93
C LEU A 86 -18.29 5.67 -1.21
N PRO A 87 -17.81 4.49 -0.79
CA PRO A 87 -18.60 3.26 -0.95
C PRO A 87 -19.87 3.35 -0.11
N PRO A 88 -20.96 2.65 -0.50
CA PRO A 88 -22.11 2.44 0.35
C PRO A 88 -21.71 1.85 1.71
N ALA A 89 -22.47 2.13 2.76
CA ALA A 89 -22.13 1.68 4.12
C ALA A 89 -22.00 0.15 4.26
N GLU A 90 -22.75 -0.60 3.46
CA GLU A 90 -22.70 -2.07 3.38
C GLU A 90 -21.41 -2.59 2.74
N LEU A 91 -20.64 -1.73 2.06
CA LEU A 91 -19.33 -2.02 1.46
C LEU A 91 -18.20 -1.30 2.21
N ASP A 92 -18.32 -1.19 3.53
CA ASP A 92 -17.27 -0.60 4.36
C ASP A 92 -15.94 -1.33 4.15
N PRO A 93 -14.91 -0.63 3.65
CA PRO A 93 -13.62 -1.23 3.36
C PRO A 93 -12.84 -1.65 4.61
N LEU A 94 -13.23 -1.18 5.78
CA LEU A 94 -12.59 -1.47 7.07
C LEU A 94 -13.30 -2.56 7.85
N ALA A 95 -14.55 -2.89 7.52
CA ALA A 95 -15.24 -4.02 8.16
C ALA A 95 -14.54 -5.34 7.82
N PRO A 96 -14.62 -6.36 8.68
CA PRO A 96 -14.13 -7.70 8.33
C PRO A 96 -14.76 -8.23 7.04
N GLN A 97 -14.00 -8.99 6.26
CA GLN A 97 -14.48 -9.58 5.01
C GLN A 97 -15.68 -10.48 5.23
N THR A 98 -16.65 -10.39 4.31
CA THR A 98 -17.80 -11.30 4.22
C THR A 98 -17.99 -11.71 2.76
N ALA A 99 -18.88 -12.66 2.51
CA ALA A 99 -19.21 -13.07 1.15
C ALA A 99 -19.75 -11.93 0.28
N THR A 100 -20.34 -10.91 0.89
CA THR A 100 -20.93 -9.75 0.19
C THR A 100 -20.11 -8.48 0.31
N ASN A 101 -19.14 -8.42 1.22
CA ASN A 101 -18.23 -7.29 1.37
C ASN A 101 -16.76 -7.76 1.32
N PRO A 102 -16.10 -7.69 0.15
CA PRO A 102 -14.69 -8.01 0.01
C PRO A 102 -13.79 -6.87 0.49
N SER A 103 -13.93 -6.50 1.77
CA SER A 103 -13.19 -5.41 2.42
C SER A 103 -11.68 -5.63 2.44
N GLU A 104 -10.93 -4.70 3.04
CA GLU A 104 -9.47 -4.80 3.12
C GLU A 104 -8.99 -5.77 4.22
N ILE A 105 -9.82 -6.07 5.23
CA ILE A 105 -9.41 -6.84 6.42
C ILE A 105 -10.08 -8.22 6.44
N PRO A 106 -9.29 -9.33 6.31
CA PRO A 106 -9.85 -10.68 6.20
C PRO A 106 -10.58 -11.20 7.44
N SER A 107 -10.20 -10.75 8.63
CA SER A 107 -10.71 -11.28 9.90
C SER A 107 -11.26 -10.21 10.82
N VAL A 108 -12.06 -10.62 11.78
CA VAL A 108 -12.43 -9.78 12.94
C VAL A 108 -11.16 -9.41 13.72
N TYR A 109 -11.11 -8.22 14.27
CA TYR A 109 -9.92 -7.67 14.91
C TYR A 109 -10.29 -6.72 16.07
N ASP A 110 -9.36 -6.52 17.01
CA ASP A 110 -9.40 -5.45 17.99
C ASP A 110 -8.81 -4.17 17.38
N VAL A 111 -7.57 -4.25 16.88
CA VAL A 111 -6.95 -3.19 16.06
C VAL A 111 -6.25 -3.82 14.86
N ALA A 112 -6.43 -3.20 13.70
CA ALA A 112 -5.74 -3.60 12.47
C ALA A 112 -5.01 -2.41 11.85
N VAL A 113 -3.77 -2.64 11.45
CA VAL A 113 -2.94 -1.66 10.74
C VAL A 113 -2.46 -2.28 9.44
N PHE A 114 -2.68 -1.62 8.32
CA PHE A 114 -2.26 -2.14 7.03
C PHE A 114 -1.79 -1.04 6.08
N GLU A 115 -0.93 -1.41 5.14
CA GLU A 115 -0.46 -0.48 4.11
C GLU A 115 -1.63 0.03 3.26
N ASN A 116 -1.67 1.34 3.03
CA ASN A 116 -2.68 1.95 2.18
C ASN A 116 -2.59 1.41 0.74
N LYS A 117 -3.74 1.04 0.16
CA LYS A 117 -3.84 0.50 -1.21
C LYS A 117 -3.37 1.50 -2.28
N SER A 118 -3.59 2.79 -2.06
CA SER A 118 -3.22 3.85 -3.00
C SER A 118 -2.44 4.93 -2.27
N PRO A 119 -1.20 4.65 -1.86
CA PRO A 119 -0.42 5.56 -1.05
C PRO A 119 0.10 6.76 -1.87
N SER A 120 0.25 7.91 -1.22
CA SER A 120 1.02 9.04 -1.77
C SER A 120 2.53 8.82 -1.58
N PHE A 121 2.89 8.04 -0.55
CA PHE A 121 4.24 7.56 -0.28
C PHE A 121 4.13 6.07 -0.03
N GLY A 122 4.88 5.27 -0.77
CA GLY A 122 4.81 3.81 -0.70
C GLY A 122 6.18 3.17 -0.85
N PRO A 123 6.28 1.84 -0.74
CA PRO A 123 7.53 1.15 -0.97
C PRO A 123 7.97 1.37 -2.43
N ALA A 124 9.28 1.41 -2.66
CA ALA A 124 9.81 1.34 -4.01
C ALA A 124 9.50 -0.06 -4.58
N LEU A 125 8.60 -0.13 -5.55
CA LEU A 125 8.25 -1.40 -6.23
C LEU A 125 9.20 -1.70 -7.40
N ALA A 126 9.97 -0.70 -7.83
CA ALA A 126 11.07 -0.81 -8.79
C ALA A 126 12.27 -0.04 -8.25
N GLU A 127 13.47 -0.34 -8.76
CA GLU A 127 14.63 0.49 -8.46
C GLU A 127 14.29 1.94 -8.83
N ALA A 128 14.49 2.83 -7.86
CA ALA A 128 14.31 4.26 -8.09
C ALA A 128 15.38 4.70 -9.08
N THR A 129 15.02 4.77 -10.35
CA THR A 129 15.85 5.46 -11.33
C THR A 129 15.55 6.95 -11.18
N ASP A 130 16.59 7.76 -10.99
CA ASP A 130 16.51 9.23 -11.10
C ASP A 130 16.18 9.68 -12.54
N ASP A 131 15.83 8.72 -13.39
CA ASP A 131 15.58 8.93 -14.81
C ASP A 131 14.10 9.32 -15.05
N VAL A 132 13.95 10.31 -15.88
CA VAL A 132 12.67 10.67 -16.51
C VAL A 132 12.06 9.41 -17.16
N PRO A 133 10.80 9.04 -16.88
CA PRO A 133 10.19 7.88 -17.52
C PRO A 133 10.36 7.97 -19.04
N ALA A 134 10.94 6.93 -19.65
CA ALA A 134 11.08 6.83 -21.09
C ALA A 134 9.69 6.94 -21.73
N GLY A 135 9.47 7.98 -22.54
CA GLY A 135 8.22 8.19 -23.29
C GLY A 135 7.48 9.49 -23.02
N ILE A 136 7.97 10.32 -22.11
CA ILE A 136 7.52 11.71 -22.03
C ILE A 136 8.65 12.55 -22.62
N ASP A 137 8.51 12.92 -23.90
CA ASP A 137 9.37 13.97 -24.45
C ASP A 137 9.21 15.22 -23.60
N PRO A 138 10.27 15.71 -22.95
CA PRO A 138 10.19 16.97 -22.23
C PRO A 138 9.74 18.05 -23.23
N PRO A 139 8.90 19.01 -22.83
CA PRO A 139 8.55 20.11 -23.69
C PRO A 139 9.83 20.75 -24.22
N ARG A 140 9.90 20.99 -25.53
CA ARG A 140 11.08 21.59 -26.20
C ARG A 140 11.52 22.82 -25.43
N GLY A 141 12.77 22.84 -24.99
CA GLY A 141 13.37 23.92 -24.20
C GLY A 141 13.59 23.59 -22.73
N LEU A 142 13.14 22.42 -22.24
CA LEU A 142 13.43 21.94 -20.88
C LEU A 142 14.70 21.08 -20.80
N ASP A 143 15.26 20.65 -21.93
CA ASP A 143 16.54 19.91 -21.97
C ASP A 143 17.68 20.72 -21.34
N ASP A 144 17.62 22.05 -21.49
CA ASP A 144 18.57 22.96 -20.84
C ASP A 144 18.38 23.10 -19.33
N LEU A 145 17.23 22.70 -18.78
CA LEU A 145 16.98 22.78 -17.34
C LEU A 145 17.46 21.54 -16.58
N ALA A 146 17.58 20.40 -17.24
CA ALA A 146 18.05 19.18 -16.63
C ALA A 146 19.51 19.30 -16.14
N HIS A 147 20.39 19.97 -16.90
CA HIS A 147 21.78 20.22 -16.49
C HIS A 147 21.88 21.24 -15.33
N LEU A 148 20.87 22.06 -15.12
CA LEU A 148 20.73 22.94 -13.96
C LEU A 148 20.14 22.21 -12.74
N GLY A 149 19.81 20.92 -12.89
CA GLY A 149 19.18 20.13 -11.83
C GLY A 149 17.72 20.51 -11.58
N LEU A 150 17.07 21.20 -12.53
CA LEU A 150 15.67 21.59 -12.44
C LEU A 150 14.76 20.53 -13.05
N GLY A 151 13.52 20.44 -12.57
CA GLY A 151 12.53 19.49 -13.08
C GLY A 151 12.80 18.05 -12.71
N ARG A 152 13.59 17.78 -11.66
CA ARG A 152 13.92 16.44 -11.19
C ARG A 152 12.67 15.68 -10.78
N THR A 153 12.68 14.38 -11.09
CA THR A 153 11.64 13.44 -10.68
C THR A 153 12.27 12.33 -9.86
N ARG A 154 11.58 11.88 -8.83
CA ARG A 154 11.99 10.73 -8.02
C ARG A 154 10.76 9.94 -7.55
N THR A 155 10.94 8.69 -7.15
CA THR A 155 9.88 7.90 -6.54
C THR A 155 9.51 8.46 -5.17
N SER A 156 8.21 8.55 -4.88
CA SER A 156 7.69 8.91 -3.54
C SER A 156 7.85 7.75 -2.57
N VAL A 157 9.09 7.43 -2.18
CA VAL A 157 9.36 6.32 -1.25
C VAL A 157 8.93 6.70 0.15
N GLY A 158 8.22 5.77 0.81
CA GLY A 158 7.74 5.94 2.17
C GLY A 158 6.77 4.85 2.56
N ARG A 159 6.08 5.04 3.67
CA ARG A 159 5.05 4.14 4.15
C ARG A 159 3.82 4.94 4.57
N THR A 160 2.66 4.54 4.07
CA THR A 160 1.35 5.11 4.44
C THR A 160 0.47 3.99 4.91
N GLU A 161 -0.05 4.10 6.11
CA GLU A 161 -0.86 3.08 6.76
C GLU A 161 -2.28 3.59 7.03
N VAL A 162 -3.19 2.63 7.16
CA VAL A 162 -4.55 2.79 7.70
C VAL A 162 -4.60 2.06 9.02
N VAL A 163 -5.19 2.70 10.03
CA VAL A 163 -5.39 2.17 11.39
C VAL A 163 -6.87 2.14 11.68
#